data_046042ff5d0eff8b869a2f27dee61ed5
#
_entry.id   046042ff5d0eff8b869a2f27dee61ed5
#
_cell.length_a   1.000
_cell.length_b   1.000
_cell.length_c   1.000
_cell.angle_alpha   90.00
_cell.angle_beta   90.00
_cell.angle_gamma   90.00
#
_symmetry.space_group_name_H-M   'P 1'
#
loop_
_entity.id
_entity.type
_entity.pdbx_description
1 polymer ?
#
loop_
_entity_poly.entity_id
_entity_poly.type
_entity_poly.pdbx_seq_one_letter_code
_entity_poly.pdbx_strand_id
1 'polypeptide(L)'
;MTLGTRLLTWLRGELVGTDTYGNRYYRERGSRPVRRGGGRFSREKRWVIYNGEPEGSKVRSEWHAWLHHTVNEVPRADRPRYSWEKPHQPNMTGTPYAYYPPGSILRGGHRPRATGDYEPWTPE
;
A
#
# COMPACT_ATOMS: atom_id res chain seq x y z
N MET A 1 -11.88 6.10 -10.87
CA MET A 1 -11.52 5.15 -11.97
C MET A 1 -12.28 5.54 -13.22
N THR A 2 -11.61 5.47 -14.36
CA THR A 2 -12.21 5.82 -15.65
C THR A 2 -13.23 4.77 -16.11
N LEU A 3 -14.17 5.19 -16.96
CA LEU A 3 -15.14 4.28 -17.56
C LEU A 3 -14.46 3.16 -18.36
N GLY A 4 -13.34 3.46 -19.04
CA GLY A 4 -12.58 2.48 -19.80
C GLY A 4 -12.00 1.38 -18.92
N THR A 5 -11.46 1.74 -17.75
CA THR A 5 -10.95 0.76 -16.78
C THR A 5 -12.06 -0.14 -16.24
N ARG A 6 -13.23 0.41 -15.96
CA ARG A 6 -14.39 -0.37 -15.50
C ARG A 6 -14.89 -1.31 -16.56
N LEU A 7 -14.96 -0.85 -17.81
CA LEU A 7 -15.36 -1.68 -18.95
C LEU A 7 -14.37 -2.82 -19.19
N LEU A 8 -13.07 -2.53 -19.16
CA LEU A 8 -12.02 -3.56 -19.29
C LEU A 8 -12.13 -4.60 -18.17
N THR A 9 -12.35 -4.15 -16.95
CA THR A 9 -12.54 -5.04 -15.79
C THR A 9 -13.74 -5.93 -15.95
N TRP A 10 -14.84 -5.40 -16.44
CA TRP A 10 -16.06 -6.18 -16.71
C TRP A 10 -15.85 -7.24 -17.80
N LEU A 11 -15.12 -6.89 -18.87
CA LEU A 11 -14.90 -7.80 -20.01
C LEU A 11 -13.82 -8.85 -19.74
N ARG A 12 -12.72 -8.47 -19.09
CA ARG A 12 -11.52 -9.31 -18.97
C ARG A 12 -11.11 -9.59 -17.53
N GLY A 13 -11.70 -8.93 -16.56
CA GLY A 13 -11.34 -9.06 -15.17
C GLY A 13 -12.05 -10.21 -14.46
N GLU A 14 -11.33 -10.86 -13.56
CA GLU A 14 -11.87 -11.82 -12.61
C GLU A 14 -11.59 -11.29 -11.20
N LEU A 15 -12.63 -11.16 -10.37
CA LEU A 15 -12.48 -10.70 -8.99
C LEU A 15 -11.72 -11.75 -8.17
N VAL A 16 -10.59 -11.34 -7.58
CA VAL A 16 -9.75 -12.19 -6.73
C VAL A 16 -10.08 -11.99 -5.26
N GLY A 17 -10.30 -10.76 -4.82
CA GLY A 17 -10.62 -10.45 -3.45
C GLY A 17 -10.83 -8.98 -3.20
N THR A 18 -11.18 -8.66 -1.97
CA THR A 18 -11.38 -7.30 -1.47
C THR A 18 -10.58 -7.10 -0.19
N ASP A 19 -10.20 -5.86 0.10
CA ASP A 19 -9.55 -5.52 1.35
C ASP A 19 -10.54 -4.87 2.35
N THR A 20 -10.03 -4.50 3.52
CA THR A 20 -10.84 -3.85 4.57
C THR A 20 -11.31 -2.43 4.20
N TYR A 21 -10.67 -1.79 3.22
CA TYR A 21 -11.07 -0.47 2.72
C TYR A 21 -12.11 -0.54 1.60
N GLY A 22 -12.48 -1.74 1.16
CA GLY A 22 -13.41 -1.95 0.05
C GLY A 22 -12.77 -1.89 -1.34
N ASN A 23 -11.45 -1.82 -1.44
CA ASN A 23 -10.74 -1.93 -2.71
C ASN A 23 -10.90 -3.33 -3.26
N ARG A 24 -11.16 -3.45 -4.56
CA ARG A 24 -11.36 -4.71 -5.24
C ARG A 24 -10.18 -5.04 -6.13
N TYR A 25 -9.68 -6.26 -6.02
CA TYR A 25 -8.49 -6.73 -6.74
C TYR A 25 -8.91 -7.72 -7.82
N TYR A 26 -8.40 -7.50 -9.02
CA TYR A 26 -8.75 -8.25 -10.22
C TYR A 26 -7.50 -8.83 -10.88
N ARG A 27 -7.68 -9.95 -11.56
CA ARG A 27 -6.69 -10.52 -12.48
C ARG A 27 -7.31 -10.72 -13.85
N GLU A 28 -6.48 -10.89 -14.88
CA GLU A 28 -6.94 -11.18 -16.22
C GLU A 28 -7.56 -12.58 -16.29
N ARG A 29 -8.78 -12.66 -16.81
CA ARG A 29 -9.50 -13.91 -16.95
C ARG A 29 -8.79 -14.82 -17.95
N GLY A 30 -8.66 -16.11 -17.61
CA GLY A 30 -8.05 -17.11 -18.47
C GLY A 30 -6.53 -17.08 -18.55
N SER A 31 -5.88 -16.19 -17.79
CA SER A 31 -4.41 -16.24 -17.69
C SER A 31 -3.96 -17.45 -16.86
N ARG A 32 -2.94 -18.13 -17.36
CA ARG A 32 -2.33 -19.24 -16.61
C ARG A 32 -1.32 -18.68 -15.61
N PRO A 33 -1.24 -19.25 -14.40
CA PRO A 33 -0.20 -18.87 -13.47
C PRO A 33 1.17 -19.10 -14.12
N VAL A 34 2.00 -18.07 -14.07
CA VAL A 34 3.32 -18.09 -14.69
C VAL A 34 4.18 -19.15 -14.00
N ARG A 35 4.63 -20.15 -14.75
CA ARG A 35 5.69 -21.05 -14.29
C ARG A 35 6.98 -20.25 -14.09
N ARG A 36 7.71 -20.53 -13.02
CA ARG A 36 9.08 -20.02 -12.84
C ARG A 36 9.87 -20.25 -14.12
N GLY A 37 10.38 -19.17 -14.73
CA GLY A 37 11.13 -19.23 -15.99
C GLY A 37 10.39 -18.72 -17.23
N GLY A 38 9.10 -18.35 -17.12
CA GLY A 38 8.39 -17.67 -18.21
C GLY A 38 8.95 -16.27 -18.44
N GLY A 39 9.23 -15.95 -19.70
CA GLY A 39 9.77 -14.65 -20.08
C GLY A 39 8.89 -13.48 -19.67
N ARG A 40 9.48 -12.29 -19.73
CA ARG A 40 8.91 -10.99 -19.29
C ARG A 40 7.51 -10.69 -19.83
N PHE A 41 7.07 -11.33 -20.89
CA PHE A 41 5.81 -11.08 -21.59
C PHE A 41 4.64 -11.99 -21.17
N SER A 42 4.88 -12.97 -20.30
CA SER A 42 3.86 -13.96 -19.94
C SER A 42 3.28 -13.78 -18.54
N ARG A 43 3.49 -12.62 -17.90
CA ARG A 43 2.92 -12.35 -16.58
C ARG A 43 1.43 -12.03 -16.68
N GLU A 44 0.67 -12.66 -15.81
CA GLU A 44 -0.73 -12.35 -15.58
C GLU A 44 -0.91 -10.86 -15.23
N LYS A 45 -1.85 -10.20 -15.88
CA LYS A 45 -2.19 -8.82 -15.53
C LYS A 45 -3.03 -8.79 -14.27
N ARG A 46 -2.64 -7.95 -13.34
CA ARG A 46 -3.32 -7.74 -12.06
C ARG A 46 -3.53 -6.25 -11.84
N TRP A 47 -4.71 -5.88 -11.35
CA TRP A 47 -5.03 -4.48 -11.08
C TRP A 47 -6.00 -4.36 -9.93
N VAL A 48 -6.20 -3.13 -9.45
CA VAL A 48 -7.11 -2.80 -8.36
C VAL A 48 -8.11 -1.74 -8.82
N ILE A 49 -9.35 -1.90 -8.41
CA ILE A 49 -10.38 -0.85 -8.46
C ILE A 49 -10.55 -0.31 -7.05
N TYR A 50 -10.18 0.97 -6.86
CA TYR A 50 -10.25 1.63 -5.57
C TYR A 50 -11.69 1.94 -5.16
N ASN A 51 -11.96 1.83 -3.87
CA ASN A 51 -13.18 2.32 -3.27
C ASN A 51 -12.99 3.81 -2.94
N GLY A 52 -13.55 4.68 -3.77
CA GLY A 52 -13.37 6.12 -3.68
C GLY A 52 -12.22 6.64 -4.53
N GLU A 53 -11.46 7.58 -4.02
CA GLU A 53 -10.36 8.22 -4.74
C GLU A 53 -9.19 7.26 -4.98
N PRO A 54 -8.69 7.16 -6.23
CA PRO A 54 -7.57 6.27 -6.53
C PRO A 54 -6.27 6.81 -5.94
N GLU A 55 -5.70 6.06 -5.01
CA GLU A 55 -4.43 6.37 -4.39
C GLU A 55 -3.67 5.09 -4.03
N GLY A 56 -2.43 4.97 -4.50
CA GLY A 56 -1.63 3.76 -4.32
C GLY A 56 -1.36 3.39 -2.87
N SER A 57 -1.28 4.36 -1.97
CA SER A 57 -1.04 4.13 -0.53
C SER A 57 -2.21 3.45 0.19
N LYS A 58 -3.39 3.40 -0.41
CA LYS A 58 -4.55 2.67 0.12
C LYS A 58 -4.43 1.15 -0.03
N VAL A 59 -3.50 0.69 -0.84
CA VAL A 59 -3.24 -0.75 -1.01
C VAL A 59 -2.46 -1.27 0.18
N ARG A 60 -2.99 -2.29 0.85
CA ARG A 60 -2.30 -2.94 1.97
C ARG A 60 -1.07 -3.70 1.51
N SER A 61 -0.12 -3.92 2.41
CA SER A 61 1.17 -4.57 2.09
C SER A 61 1.02 -5.95 1.46
N GLU A 62 0.09 -6.77 1.92
CA GLU A 62 -0.16 -8.11 1.38
C GLU A 62 -0.65 -8.04 -0.07
N TRP A 63 -1.58 -7.15 -0.34
CA TRP A 63 -2.11 -6.94 -1.69
C TRP A 63 -1.10 -6.25 -2.61
N HIS A 64 -0.26 -5.36 -2.07
CA HIS A 64 0.85 -4.76 -2.81
C HIS A 64 1.83 -5.82 -3.31
N ALA A 65 2.20 -6.77 -2.47
CA ALA A 65 3.06 -7.89 -2.85
C ALA A 65 2.42 -8.75 -3.96
N TRP A 66 1.13 -9.01 -3.88
CA TRP A 66 0.40 -9.73 -4.90
C TRP A 66 0.31 -8.96 -6.22
N LEU A 67 0.00 -7.67 -6.19
CA LEU A 67 -0.07 -6.79 -7.37
C LEU A 67 1.26 -6.69 -8.11
N HIS A 68 2.37 -6.69 -7.38
CA HIS A 68 3.72 -6.59 -7.94
C HIS A 68 4.34 -7.94 -8.29
N HIS A 69 3.57 -9.03 -8.25
CA HIS A 69 4.03 -10.38 -8.53
C HIS A 69 5.16 -10.89 -7.62
N THR A 70 5.35 -10.27 -6.46
CA THR A 70 6.30 -10.74 -5.45
C THR A 70 5.81 -12.05 -4.84
N VAL A 71 4.52 -12.17 -4.59
CA VAL A 71 3.82 -13.40 -4.20
C VAL A 71 2.70 -13.70 -5.18
N ASN A 72 2.49 -14.98 -5.49
CA ASN A 72 1.41 -15.44 -6.37
C ASN A 72 0.16 -15.86 -5.60
N GLU A 73 0.28 -16.09 -4.31
CA GLU A 73 -0.84 -16.49 -3.45
C GLU A 73 -1.71 -15.28 -3.10
N VAL A 74 -3.02 -15.48 -3.12
CA VAL A 74 -3.99 -14.48 -2.69
C VAL A 74 -3.85 -14.28 -1.18
N PRO A 75 -3.75 -13.01 -0.69
CA PRO A 75 -3.65 -12.74 0.74
C PRO A 75 -4.85 -13.29 1.52
N ARG A 76 -4.58 -13.88 2.68
CA ARG A 76 -5.62 -14.38 3.59
C ARG A 76 -5.95 -13.33 4.63
N ALA A 77 -7.24 -13.15 4.91
CA ALA A 77 -7.71 -12.23 5.94
C ALA A 77 -7.36 -12.71 7.37
N ASP A 78 -7.19 -14.02 7.55
CA ASP A 78 -6.90 -14.68 8.82
C ASP A 78 -5.41 -14.90 9.10
N ARG A 79 -4.54 -14.28 8.30
CA ARG A 79 -3.09 -14.37 8.50
C ARG A 79 -2.69 -13.95 9.92
N PRO A 80 -1.88 -14.77 10.63
CA PRO A 80 -1.41 -14.38 11.95
C PRO A 80 -0.54 -13.11 11.84
N ARG A 81 -0.81 -12.15 12.71
CA ARG A 81 -0.05 -10.89 12.77
C ARG A 81 1.04 -11.00 13.83
N TYR A 82 2.18 -10.42 13.53
CA TYR A 82 3.24 -10.22 14.50
C TYR A 82 2.83 -9.17 15.53
N SER A 83 3.32 -9.28 16.76
CA SER A 83 3.01 -8.34 17.85
C SER A 83 3.42 -6.90 17.55
N TRP A 84 4.44 -6.70 16.70
CA TRP A 84 4.92 -5.38 16.29
C TRP A 84 4.17 -4.80 15.08
N GLU A 85 3.33 -5.58 14.41
CA GLU A 85 2.57 -5.09 13.25
C GLU A 85 1.49 -4.10 13.69
N LYS A 86 1.44 -2.96 13.01
CA LYS A 86 0.39 -1.95 13.16
C LYS A 86 -0.64 -2.07 12.04
N PRO A 87 -1.89 -1.64 12.26
CA PRO A 87 -2.88 -1.55 11.20
C PRO A 87 -2.36 -0.69 10.04
N HIS A 88 -2.65 -1.09 8.80
CA HIS A 88 -2.30 -0.31 7.64
C HIS A 88 -2.99 1.04 7.66
N GLN A 89 -2.24 2.10 7.38
CA GLN A 89 -2.74 3.46 7.27
C GLN A 89 -2.32 4.04 5.92
N PRO A 90 -3.27 4.55 5.12
CA PRO A 90 -2.94 5.26 3.89
C PRO A 90 -2.11 6.52 4.16
N ASN A 91 -1.50 7.06 3.11
CA ASN A 91 -0.80 8.34 3.20
C ASN A 91 -1.79 9.46 3.52
N MET A 92 -1.66 10.05 4.70
CA MET A 92 -2.54 11.11 5.20
C MET A 92 -2.00 12.52 4.93
N THR A 93 -0.92 12.67 4.19
CA THR A 93 -0.35 13.97 3.83
C THR A 93 -1.40 14.84 3.14
N GLY A 94 -1.54 16.07 3.60
CA GLY A 94 -2.56 17.01 3.11
C GLY A 94 -3.94 16.85 3.74
N THR A 95 -4.13 15.92 4.67
CA THR A 95 -5.36 15.73 5.41
C THR A 95 -5.20 16.22 6.86
N PRO A 96 -6.30 16.47 7.62
CA PRO A 96 -6.21 16.81 9.05
C PRO A 96 -5.56 15.73 9.93
N TYR A 97 -5.50 14.50 9.44
CA TYR A 97 -4.91 13.35 10.15
C TYR A 97 -3.42 13.13 9.82
N ALA A 98 -2.80 14.03 9.05
CA ALA A 98 -1.40 13.94 8.71
C ALA A 98 -0.52 13.98 9.96
N TYR A 99 0.47 13.09 10.00
CA TYR A 99 1.48 13.11 11.06
C TYR A 99 2.49 14.23 10.81
N TYR A 100 2.71 15.05 11.83
CA TYR A 100 3.79 16.03 11.83
C TYR A 100 4.82 15.66 12.89
N PRO A 101 6.10 15.55 12.54
CA PRO A 101 7.14 15.27 13.52
C PRO A 101 7.29 16.42 14.53
N PRO A 102 7.82 16.16 15.74
CA PRO A 102 7.93 17.17 16.80
C PRO A 102 8.67 18.45 16.42
N GLY A 103 9.64 18.37 15.49
CA GLY A 103 10.38 19.52 14.98
C GLY A 103 9.66 20.34 13.90
N SER A 104 8.48 19.90 13.45
CA SER A 104 7.70 20.61 12.44
C SER A 104 7.20 21.96 12.94
N ILE A 105 7.22 22.96 12.07
CA ILE A 105 6.66 24.30 12.36
C ILE A 105 5.17 24.21 12.74
N LEU A 106 4.43 23.28 12.13
CA LEU A 106 3.02 23.04 12.41
C LEU A 106 2.75 22.46 13.80
N ARG A 107 3.78 21.93 14.48
CA ARG A 107 3.75 21.46 15.87
C ARG A 107 4.52 22.36 16.84
N GLY A 108 4.79 23.62 16.47
CA GLY A 108 5.50 24.58 17.30
C GLY A 108 7.01 24.67 17.06
N GLY A 109 7.57 23.88 16.17
CA GLY A 109 8.98 23.96 15.78
C GLY A 109 9.98 23.44 16.80
N HIS A 110 9.54 22.75 17.87
CA HIS A 110 10.38 22.21 18.93
C HIS A 110 10.33 20.68 18.92
N ARG A 111 11.47 20.04 19.05
CA ARG A 111 11.59 18.60 19.19
C ARG A 111 12.20 18.22 20.56
N PRO A 112 11.94 16.99 21.05
CA PRO A 112 12.61 16.50 22.24
C PRO A 112 14.14 16.45 22.03
N ARG A 113 14.87 16.72 23.07
CA ARG A 113 16.32 16.64 23.05
C ARG A 113 16.78 15.18 22.87
N ALA A 114 17.75 14.98 22.00
CA ALA A 114 18.34 13.67 21.74
C ALA A 114 19.78 13.61 22.22
N THR A 115 20.33 12.41 22.44
CA THR A 115 21.70 12.19 22.91
C THR A 115 22.78 12.67 21.93
N GLY A 116 22.42 12.77 20.61
CA GLY A 116 23.32 13.29 19.59
C GLY A 116 23.30 14.81 19.41
N ASP A 117 22.51 15.52 20.19
CA ASP A 117 22.45 16.97 20.10
C ASP A 117 23.70 17.64 20.64
N TYR A 118 24.16 18.65 19.92
CA TYR A 118 25.33 19.42 20.30
C TYR A 118 25.03 20.29 21.52
N GLU A 119 25.89 20.20 22.52
CA GLU A 119 25.90 21.13 23.65
C GLU A 119 27.15 21.99 23.56
N PRO A 120 27.02 23.33 23.46
CA PRO A 120 28.18 24.19 23.44
C PRO A 120 28.92 24.11 24.79
N TRP A 121 30.26 23.97 24.72
CA TRP A 121 31.10 24.01 25.90
C TRP A 121 31.08 25.40 26.51
N THR A 122 30.86 25.47 27.80
CA THR A 122 30.94 26.71 28.57
C THR A 122 32.11 26.63 29.53
N PRO A 123 33.03 27.63 29.55
CA PRO A 123 34.12 27.67 30.52
C PRO A 123 33.57 27.84 31.93
N GLU A 124 34.17 27.13 32.88
CA GLU A 124 33.87 27.31 34.31
C GLU A 124 34.43 28.62 34.83
#